data_0306c8c32c22e7e40cc64a573794719d
#
_entry.id   0306c8c32c22e7e40cc64a573794719d
#
_cell.length_a   1.000
_cell.length_b   1.000
_cell.length_c   1.000
_cell.angle_alpha   90.00
_cell.angle_beta   90.00
_cell.angle_gamma   90.00
#
_symmetry.space_group_name_H-M   'P 1'
#
loop_
_entity.id
_entity.type
_entity.pdbx_description
1 polymer ?
#
loop_
_entity_poly.entity_id
_entity_poly.type
_entity_poly.pdbx_seq_one_letter_code
_entity_poly.pdbx_strand_id
1 'polypeptide(L)'
;MHALAKWVPGDHLGLDIPADADALRDGGTAFLTEAFRRAGALGADNAVVNLELAEFRGGSTGRKAQLTVSYGKPCDLPGELFVKFSRDFDDPGRDLGRSQMALEVRFALLTRTPGFPIAVPRCLFADFHDGSGTGLLVTDRIQYGCNGIEPKYHKCTDHSMPDPLGHYRAVFTALACLAGTHKAGDRSGRDFSVDMRRLSVG
;
A
#
# COMPACT_ATOMS: atom_id res chain seq x y z
N MET A 1 27.41 -8.08 15.44
CA MET A 1 26.32 -7.95 14.44
C MET A 1 25.01 -8.15 15.18
N HIS A 2 24.25 -7.09 15.44
CA HIS A 2 22.89 -7.26 15.96
C HIS A 2 22.05 -7.92 14.84
N ALA A 3 21.42 -9.04 15.15
CA ALA A 3 20.40 -9.59 14.27
C ALA A 3 19.32 -8.50 14.11
N LEU A 4 19.16 -7.98 12.90
CA LEU A 4 18.12 -7.00 12.60
C LEU A 4 16.77 -7.65 12.91
N ALA A 5 15.94 -6.93 13.64
CA ALA A 5 14.65 -7.46 14.07
C ALA A 5 13.78 -7.72 12.83
N LYS A 6 13.35 -8.96 12.62
CA LYS A 6 12.42 -9.32 11.53
C LYS A 6 11.02 -8.70 11.71
N TRP A 7 10.70 -8.25 12.92
CA TRP A 7 9.45 -7.65 13.32
C TRP A 7 9.69 -6.34 14.05
N VAL A 8 8.89 -5.33 13.78
CA VAL A 8 8.99 -4.02 14.45
C VAL A 8 7.58 -3.53 14.80
N PRO A 9 7.40 -2.76 15.90
CA PRO A 9 6.10 -2.23 16.26
C PRO A 9 5.63 -1.21 15.22
N GLY A 10 4.41 -1.37 14.70
CA GLY A 10 3.77 -0.40 13.82
C GLY A 10 3.25 0.80 14.61
N ASP A 11 3.50 2.01 14.13
CA ASP A 11 3.16 3.25 14.86
C ASP A 11 1.68 3.64 14.74
N HIS A 12 0.94 3.11 13.74
CA HIS A 12 -0.45 3.49 13.49
C HIS A 12 -1.46 2.53 14.12
N LEU A 13 -1.23 1.23 14.02
CA LEU A 13 -2.17 0.21 14.47
C LEU A 13 -1.69 -0.54 15.71
N GLY A 14 -0.45 -0.31 16.15
CA GLY A 14 0.12 -0.92 17.34
C GLY A 14 0.26 -2.45 17.23
N LEU A 15 0.49 -2.93 16.00
CA LEU A 15 0.75 -4.33 15.70
C LEU A 15 2.19 -4.45 15.22
N ASP A 16 2.91 -5.47 15.69
CA ASP A 16 4.22 -5.77 15.13
C ASP A 16 4.09 -6.13 13.65
N ILE A 17 4.85 -5.45 12.80
CA ILE A 17 4.83 -5.65 11.34
C ILE A 17 6.09 -6.36 10.86
N PRO A 18 5.97 -7.27 9.88
CA PRO A 18 7.11 -7.95 9.30
C PRO A 18 7.95 -7.00 8.44
N ALA A 19 9.26 -7.08 8.57
CA ALA A 19 10.19 -6.24 7.83
C ALA A 19 10.38 -6.69 6.37
N ASP A 20 10.11 -7.95 6.09
CA ASP A 20 10.32 -8.58 4.78
C ASP A 20 9.32 -9.72 4.51
N ALA A 21 9.45 -10.33 3.33
CA ALA A 21 8.57 -11.41 2.90
C ALA A 21 8.74 -12.69 3.71
N ASP A 22 9.95 -12.99 4.20
CA ASP A 22 10.18 -14.19 5.00
C ASP A 22 9.54 -14.05 6.38
N ALA A 23 9.66 -12.89 7.00
CA ALA A 23 8.95 -12.59 8.24
C ALA A 23 7.42 -12.68 8.05
N LEU A 24 6.90 -12.17 6.92
CA LEU A 24 5.46 -12.30 6.62
C LEU A 24 5.03 -13.77 6.46
N ARG A 25 5.83 -14.61 5.79
CA ARG A 25 5.57 -16.06 5.69
C ARG A 25 5.58 -16.72 7.06
N ASP A 26 6.56 -16.37 7.90
CA ASP A 26 6.67 -16.87 9.28
C ASP A 26 5.45 -16.49 10.14
N GLY A 27 4.95 -15.26 10.00
CA GLY A 27 3.73 -14.80 10.66
C GLY A 27 2.44 -15.44 10.13
N GLY A 28 2.46 -15.82 8.89
CA GLY A 28 1.46 -16.63 8.23
C GLY A 28 0.03 -16.07 8.28
N THR A 29 -0.92 -16.99 8.29
CA THR A 29 -2.35 -16.65 8.33
C THR A 29 -2.77 -15.97 9.63
N ALA A 30 -2.06 -16.25 10.73
CA ALA A 30 -2.35 -15.66 12.04
C ALA A 30 -2.08 -14.14 12.02
N PHE A 31 -0.91 -13.73 11.51
CA PHE A 31 -0.59 -12.31 11.35
C PHE A 31 -1.58 -11.60 10.42
N LEU A 32 -1.84 -12.16 9.23
CA LEU A 32 -2.76 -11.54 8.27
C LEU A 32 -4.18 -11.39 8.82
N THR A 33 -4.65 -12.39 9.57
CA THR A 33 -5.97 -12.34 10.23
C THR A 33 -6.02 -11.18 11.21
N GLU A 34 -5.03 -11.07 12.10
CA GLU A 34 -4.98 -10.01 13.10
C GLU A 34 -4.81 -8.63 12.42
N ALA A 35 -3.91 -8.52 11.44
CA ALA A 35 -3.65 -7.30 10.70
C ALA A 35 -4.92 -6.77 10.00
N PHE A 36 -5.65 -7.62 9.29
CA PHE A 36 -6.85 -7.22 8.57
C PHE A 36 -8.01 -6.89 9.52
N ARG A 37 -8.12 -7.60 10.66
CA ARG A 37 -9.11 -7.28 11.70
C ARG A 37 -8.77 -5.94 12.37
N ARG A 38 -7.52 -5.75 12.78
CA ARG A 38 -7.04 -4.52 13.42
C ARG A 38 -7.24 -3.30 12.51
N ALA A 39 -6.99 -3.50 11.22
CA ALA A 39 -7.28 -2.50 10.21
C ALA A 39 -8.79 -2.35 9.91
N GLY A 40 -9.68 -3.18 10.45
CA GLY A 40 -11.12 -3.15 10.17
C GLY A 40 -11.48 -3.55 8.73
N ALA A 41 -10.60 -4.25 8.03
CA ALA A 41 -10.87 -4.81 6.70
C ALA A 41 -11.61 -6.15 6.79
N LEU A 42 -11.26 -6.99 7.78
CA LEU A 42 -11.84 -8.32 7.98
C LEU A 42 -12.72 -8.33 9.25
N GLY A 43 -13.89 -8.95 9.14
CA GLY A 43 -14.79 -9.12 10.28
C GLY A 43 -14.19 -10.00 11.38
N ALA A 44 -14.56 -9.74 12.63
CA ALA A 44 -14.01 -10.43 13.79
C ALA A 44 -14.27 -11.96 13.79
N ASP A 45 -15.31 -12.38 13.10
CA ASP A 45 -15.75 -13.79 12.98
C ASP A 45 -15.16 -14.51 11.76
N ASN A 46 -14.35 -13.84 10.92
CA ASN A 46 -13.68 -14.41 9.75
C ASN A 46 -12.16 -14.41 9.93
N ALA A 47 -11.44 -15.27 9.23
CA ALA A 47 -9.99 -15.42 9.31
C ALA A 47 -9.39 -15.68 7.93
N VAL A 48 -8.13 -15.32 7.74
CA VAL A 48 -7.31 -15.83 6.64
C VAL A 48 -6.96 -17.29 6.96
N VAL A 49 -7.24 -18.22 6.06
CA VAL A 49 -7.02 -19.66 6.29
C VAL A 49 -5.93 -20.25 5.40
N ASN A 50 -5.57 -19.57 4.32
CA ASN A 50 -4.45 -19.94 3.49
C ASN A 50 -3.76 -18.69 2.95
N LEU A 51 -2.46 -18.79 2.69
CA LEU A 51 -1.68 -17.75 2.01
C LEU A 51 -0.60 -18.37 1.11
N GLU A 52 -0.36 -17.71 -0.01
CA GLU A 52 0.79 -17.92 -0.88
C GLU A 52 1.42 -16.56 -1.16
N LEU A 53 2.74 -16.46 -0.97
CA LEU A 53 3.48 -15.20 -1.17
C LEU A 53 4.60 -15.41 -2.19
N ALA A 54 4.54 -14.68 -3.30
CA ALA A 54 5.52 -14.70 -4.37
C ALA A 54 6.13 -13.30 -4.58
N GLU A 55 7.41 -13.16 -4.28
CA GLU A 55 8.12 -11.90 -4.52
C GLU A 55 8.40 -11.70 -6.01
N PHE A 56 8.40 -10.45 -6.43
CA PHE A 56 8.76 -10.08 -7.79
C PHE A 56 9.57 -8.78 -7.81
N ARG A 57 10.41 -8.64 -8.84
CA ARG A 57 11.18 -7.42 -9.06
C ARG A 57 10.35 -6.40 -9.84
N GLY A 58 10.36 -5.15 -9.41
CA GLY A 58 9.68 -4.07 -10.12
C GLY A 58 9.65 -2.77 -9.33
N GLY A 59 9.66 -1.66 -10.05
CA GLY A 59 9.67 -0.33 -9.44
C GLY A 59 11.01 0.04 -8.77
N SER A 60 11.10 1.27 -8.28
CA SER A 60 12.33 1.85 -7.71
C SER A 60 12.37 1.87 -6.19
N THR A 61 11.23 1.63 -5.52
CA THR A 61 11.11 1.79 -4.06
C THR A 61 10.60 0.51 -3.42
N GLY A 62 11.33 0.00 -2.44
CA GLY A 62 10.93 -1.15 -1.62
C GLY A 62 10.83 -2.49 -2.36
N ARG A 63 10.61 -3.55 -1.59
CA ARG A 63 10.34 -4.91 -2.10
C ARG A 63 8.85 -5.12 -2.32
N LYS A 64 8.51 -6.01 -3.22
CA LYS A 64 7.13 -6.25 -3.63
C LYS A 64 6.85 -7.74 -3.74
N ALA A 65 5.62 -8.10 -3.38
CA ALA A 65 5.14 -9.47 -3.53
C ALA A 65 3.68 -9.49 -4.00
N GLN A 66 3.31 -10.57 -4.64
CA GLN A 66 1.93 -10.99 -4.83
C GLN A 66 1.57 -11.88 -3.66
N LEU A 67 0.42 -11.64 -3.07
CA LEU A 67 -0.11 -12.42 -1.98
C LEU A 67 -1.47 -12.97 -2.39
N THR A 68 -1.59 -14.29 -2.45
CA THR A 68 -2.87 -14.97 -2.64
C THR A 68 -3.36 -15.46 -1.30
N VAL A 69 -4.60 -15.16 -0.95
CA VAL A 69 -5.21 -15.57 0.32
C VAL A 69 -6.58 -16.19 0.11
N SER A 70 -6.98 -17.06 1.03
CA SER A 70 -8.37 -17.48 1.17
C SER A 70 -8.88 -17.21 2.59
N TYR A 71 -10.18 -16.99 2.68
CA TYR A 71 -10.86 -16.64 3.92
C TYR A 71 -11.72 -17.80 4.40
N GLY A 72 -11.87 -17.95 5.71
CA GLY A 72 -12.64 -19.02 6.32
C GLY A 72 -14.15 -18.93 6.05
N LYS A 73 -14.65 -17.71 5.79
CA LYS A 73 -16.03 -17.46 5.41
C LYS A 73 -16.08 -16.60 4.15
N PRO A 74 -17.13 -16.72 3.32
CA PRO A 74 -17.35 -15.81 2.20
C PRO A 74 -17.36 -14.34 2.66
N CYS A 75 -16.63 -13.49 1.93
CA CYS A 75 -16.58 -12.05 2.16
C CYS A 75 -16.30 -11.33 0.84
N ASP A 76 -16.43 -10.02 0.82
CA ASP A 76 -16.18 -9.16 -0.35
C ASP A 76 -14.70 -8.77 -0.52
N LEU A 77 -13.81 -9.35 0.30
CA LEU A 77 -12.38 -9.10 0.18
C LEU A 77 -11.78 -9.92 -0.98
N PRO A 78 -10.86 -9.32 -1.76
CA PRO A 78 -10.18 -10.03 -2.83
C PRO A 78 -9.22 -11.07 -2.28
N GLY A 79 -9.08 -12.20 -3.00
CA GLY A 79 -8.06 -13.21 -2.73
C GLY A 79 -6.69 -12.87 -3.30
N GLU A 80 -6.64 -11.97 -4.29
CA GLU A 80 -5.40 -11.55 -4.95
C GLU A 80 -4.99 -10.16 -4.46
N LEU A 81 -3.85 -10.08 -3.78
CA LEU A 81 -3.37 -8.88 -3.10
C LEU A 81 -1.96 -8.51 -3.59
N PHE A 82 -1.66 -7.23 -3.45
CA PHE A 82 -0.33 -6.69 -3.64
C PHE A 82 0.26 -6.31 -2.28
N VAL A 83 1.51 -6.71 -2.04
CA VAL A 83 2.25 -6.38 -0.82
C VAL A 83 3.47 -5.56 -1.18
N LYS A 84 3.71 -4.52 -0.40
CA LYS A 84 4.93 -3.73 -0.48
C LYS A 84 5.58 -3.63 0.89
N PHE A 85 6.88 -3.88 0.92
CA PHE A 85 7.76 -3.70 2.07
C PHE A 85 8.72 -2.53 1.81
N SER A 86 9.30 -1.99 2.86
CA SER A 86 10.47 -1.13 2.75
C SER A 86 11.63 -1.87 2.06
N ARG A 87 12.71 -1.17 1.72
CA ARG A 87 13.95 -1.79 1.29
C ARG A 87 14.58 -2.57 2.43
N ASP A 88 15.40 -3.56 2.11
CA ASP A 88 16.13 -4.33 3.10
C ASP A 88 17.03 -3.44 3.97
N PHE A 89 17.36 -3.89 5.17
CA PHE A 89 18.15 -3.12 6.13
C PHE A 89 19.57 -2.84 5.65
N ASP A 90 20.11 -3.69 4.79
CA ASP A 90 21.45 -3.57 4.18
C ASP A 90 21.44 -2.84 2.83
N ASP A 91 20.28 -2.46 2.31
CA ASP A 91 20.17 -1.69 1.07
C ASP A 91 20.66 -0.23 1.31
N PRO A 92 21.70 0.23 0.59
CA PRO A 92 22.23 1.59 0.77
C PRO A 92 21.21 2.68 0.42
N GLY A 93 20.18 2.36 -0.35
CA GLY A 93 19.09 3.28 -0.68
C GLY A 93 17.94 3.28 0.33
N ARG A 94 18.06 2.54 1.45
CA ARG A 94 16.97 2.41 2.44
C ARG A 94 16.55 3.75 3.03
N ASP A 95 17.49 4.57 3.46
CA ASP A 95 17.20 5.86 4.07
C ASP A 95 16.54 6.84 3.10
N LEU A 96 16.93 6.81 1.83
CA LEU A 96 16.26 7.58 0.78
C LEU A 96 14.82 7.09 0.55
N GLY A 97 14.61 5.79 0.65
CA GLY A 97 13.29 5.16 0.50
C GLY A 97 12.36 5.32 1.71
N ARG A 98 12.90 5.67 2.87
CA ARG A 98 12.17 5.75 4.14
C ARG A 98 11.00 6.74 4.09
N SER A 99 11.28 7.98 3.69
CA SER A 99 10.24 9.01 3.56
C SER A 99 9.18 8.65 2.53
N GLN A 100 9.57 8.02 1.43
CA GLN A 100 8.65 7.56 0.40
C GLN A 100 7.70 6.49 0.95
N MET A 101 8.22 5.49 1.67
CA MET A 101 7.39 4.43 2.26
C MET A 101 6.44 4.98 3.33
N ALA A 102 6.90 5.90 4.17
CA ALA A 102 6.06 6.58 5.15
C ALA A 102 4.89 7.33 4.48
N LEU A 103 5.16 8.05 3.39
CA LEU A 103 4.13 8.77 2.63
C LEU A 103 3.15 7.81 1.95
N GLU A 104 3.63 6.71 1.37
CA GLU A 104 2.77 5.69 0.76
C GLU A 104 1.84 5.05 1.78
N VAL A 105 2.34 4.72 2.98
CA VAL A 105 1.51 4.19 4.08
C VAL A 105 0.45 5.21 4.51
N ARG A 106 0.85 6.47 4.75
CA ARG A 106 -0.10 7.54 5.11
C ARG A 106 -1.15 7.76 4.03
N PHE A 107 -0.75 7.78 2.77
CA PHE A 107 -1.69 7.88 1.64
C PHE A 107 -2.65 6.69 1.61
N ALA A 108 -2.16 5.47 1.76
CA ALA A 108 -3.00 4.27 1.79
C ALA A 108 -4.02 4.30 2.94
N LEU A 109 -3.62 4.75 4.12
CA LEU A 109 -4.55 4.94 5.24
C LEU A 109 -5.60 6.02 4.92
N LEU A 110 -5.20 7.11 4.27
CA LEU A 110 -6.11 8.18 3.84
C LEU A 110 -7.15 7.68 2.82
N THR A 111 -6.76 6.78 1.91
CA THR A 111 -7.70 6.23 0.89
C THR A 111 -8.88 5.47 1.50
N ARG A 112 -8.79 5.09 2.77
CA ARG A 112 -9.87 4.40 3.50
C ARG A 112 -10.97 5.34 4.01
N THR A 113 -10.75 6.64 3.88
CA THR A 113 -11.76 7.63 4.27
C THR A 113 -12.97 7.54 3.34
N PRO A 114 -14.22 7.48 3.88
CA PRO A 114 -15.41 7.49 3.05
C PRO A 114 -15.44 8.69 2.10
N GLY A 115 -15.76 8.44 0.84
CA GLY A 115 -15.82 9.50 -0.18
C GLY A 115 -14.45 9.94 -0.68
N PHE A 116 -13.42 9.10 -0.57
CA PHE A 116 -12.13 9.36 -1.19
C PHE A 116 -12.31 9.68 -2.69
N PRO A 117 -11.71 10.77 -3.21
CA PRO A 117 -12.19 11.42 -4.46
C PRO A 117 -11.77 10.71 -5.74
N ILE A 118 -10.90 9.71 -5.69
CA ILE A 118 -10.43 8.97 -6.86
C ILE A 118 -10.45 7.46 -6.61
N ALA A 119 -10.57 6.69 -7.68
CA ALA A 119 -10.44 5.24 -7.60
C ALA A 119 -8.98 4.85 -7.33
N VAL A 120 -8.78 4.02 -6.30
CA VAL A 120 -7.47 3.51 -5.88
C VAL A 120 -7.62 2.04 -5.45
N PRO A 121 -6.56 1.24 -5.46
CA PRO A 121 -6.59 -0.08 -4.85
C PRO A 121 -7.02 0.01 -3.38
N ARG A 122 -7.95 -0.84 -2.97
CA ARG A 122 -8.42 -0.87 -1.59
C ARG A 122 -7.27 -1.25 -0.66
N CYS A 123 -7.04 -0.45 0.36
CA CYS A 123 -6.06 -0.73 1.39
C CYS A 123 -6.65 -1.67 2.45
N LEU A 124 -6.11 -2.89 2.56
CA LEU A 124 -6.49 -3.86 3.57
C LEU A 124 -5.70 -3.68 4.86
N PHE A 125 -4.42 -3.35 4.73
CA PHE A 125 -3.53 -3.05 5.85
C PHE A 125 -2.43 -2.10 5.40
N ALA A 126 -2.07 -1.16 6.26
CA ALA A 126 -0.87 -0.33 6.09
C ALA A 126 -0.38 0.11 7.47
N ASP A 127 0.91 -0.04 7.72
CA ASP A 127 1.57 0.46 8.92
C ASP A 127 3.04 0.77 8.66
N PHE A 128 3.62 1.60 9.51
CA PHE A 128 4.99 2.07 9.38
C PHE A 128 5.60 2.27 10.77
N HIS A 129 6.87 1.89 10.93
CA HIS A 129 7.67 2.17 12.12
C HIS A 129 8.70 3.24 11.80
N ASP A 130 8.53 4.44 12.33
CA ASP A 130 9.40 5.58 12.05
C ASP A 130 10.84 5.33 12.52
N GLY A 131 11.03 4.68 13.66
CA GLY A 131 12.35 4.39 14.23
C GLY A 131 13.27 3.61 13.29
N SER A 132 12.77 2.57 12.62
CA SER A 132 13.55 1.72 11.69
C SER A 132 13.34 2.05 10.20
N GLY A 133 12.35 2.87 9.85
CA GLY A 133 11.94 3.09 8.46
C GLY A 133 11.30 1.87 7.81
N THR A 134 10.76 0.95 8.61
CA THR A 134 10.08 -0.25 8.13
C THR A 134 8.61 0.03 7.90
N GLY A 135 8.10 -0.34 6.74
CA GLY A 135 6.69 -0.23 6.41
C GLY A 135 6.17 -1.47 5.71
N LEU A 136 4.90 -1.72 5.93
CA LEU A 136 4.13 -2.77 5.25
C LEU A 136 2.84 -2.15 4.69
N LEU A 137 2.58 -2.41 3.42
CA LEU A 137 1.37 -2.03 2.72
C LEU A 137 0.77 -3.24 2.03
N VAL A 138 -0.50 -3.53 2.29
CA VAL A 138 -1.27 -4.59 1.63
C VAL A 138 -2.51 -3.97 0.98
N THR A 139 -2.62 -4.11 -0.33
CA THR A 139 -3.76 -3.59 -1.11
C THR A 139 -4.33 -4.64 -2.05
N ASP A 140 -5.48 -4.32 -2.65
CA ASP A 140 -5.97 -5.04 -3.83
C ASP A 140 -4.89 -5.07 -4.89
N ARG A 141 -4.77 -6.20 -5.59
CA ARG A 141 -3.94 -6.29 -6.78
C ARG A 141 -4.69 -5.74 -7.99
N ILE A 142 -4.10 -4.78 -8.69
CA ILE A 142 -4.65 -4.26 -9.94
C ILE A 142 -4.55 -5.36 -11.01
N GLN A 143 -5.68 -5.74 -11.57
CA GLN A 143 -5.79 -6.71 -12.66
C GLN A 143 -5.72 -5.99 -14.01
N TYR A 144 -4.51 -5.63 -14.41
CA TYR A 144 -4.28 -4.97 -15.70
C TYR A 144 -4.76 -5.82 -16.88
N GLY A 145 -5.43 -5.18 -17.84
CA GLY A 145 -5.99 -5.82 -19.03
C GLY A 145 -7.32 -6.53 -18.79
N CYS A 146 -7.94 -6.39 -17.60
CA CYS A 146 -9.19 -7.02 -17.23
C CYS A 146 -10.18 -6.02 -16.64
N ASN A 147 -11.48 -6.32 -16.73
CA ASN A 147 -12.55 -5.56 -16.08
C ASN A 147 -12.54 -4.05 -16.38
N GLY A 148 -12.20 -3.67 -17.61
CA GLY A 148 -12.13 -2.26 -18.02
C GLY A 148 -10.85 -1.53 -17.56
N ILE A 149 -9.92 -2.22 -16.92
CA ILE A 149 -8.61 -1.69 -16.59
C ILE A 149 -7.67 -1.96 -17.77
N GLU A 150 -6.99 -0.92 -18.22
CA GLU A 150 -6.06 -1.04 -19.34
C GLU A 150 -4.88 -1.99 -19.06
N PRO A 151 -4.26 -2.54 -20.13
CA PRO A 151 -3.02 -3.30 -19.99
C PRO A 151 -1.93 -2.49 -19.29
N LYS A 152 -1.02 -3.17 -18.62
CA LYS A 152 0.14 -2.52 -17.99
C LYS A 152 1.13 -2.07 -19.07
N TYR A 153 1.41 -0.79 -19.12
CA TYR A 153 2.45 -0.23 -19.97
C TYR A 153 3.82 -0.25 -19.26
N HIS A 154 4.88 -0.38 -20.03
CA HIS A 154 6.24 -0.28 -19.51
C HIS A 154 6.56 1.17 -19.09
N LYS A 155 7.43 1.31 -18.09
CA LYS A 155 7.94 2.63 -17.71
C LYS A 155 8.63 3.31 -18.90
N CYS A 156 8.50 4.63 -18.97
CA CYS A 156 9.13 5.47 -19.99
C CYS A 156 8.74 5.16 -21.43
N THR A 157 7.60 4.49 -21.65
CA THR A 157 7.06 4.20 -22.99
C THR A 157 5.74 4.91 -23.26
N ASP A 158 5.44 5.95 -22.53
CA ASP A 158 4.24 6.78 -22.67
C ASP A 158 4.06 7.34 -24.08
N HIS A 159 5.18 7.56 -24.81
CA HIS A 159 5.15 7.94 -26.23
C HIS A 159 4.59 6.84 -27.16
N SER A 160 4.57 5.60 -26.74
CA SER A 160 4.04 4.45 -27.50
C SER A 160 2.67 3.96 -26.99
N MET A 161 2.12 4.60 -25.94
CA MET A 161 0.79 4.25 -25.43
C MET A 161 -0.30 4.67 -26.43
N PRO A 162 -1.40 3.91 -26.53
CA PRO A 162 -2.60 4.42 -27.17
C PRO A 162 -3.10 5.65 -26.44
N ASP A 163 -3.41 6.73 -27.15
CA ASP A 163 -3.93 7.99 -26.60
C ASP A 163 -3.15 8.54 -25.39
N PRO A 164 -1.85 8.87 -25.51
CA PRO A 164 -1.06 9.36 -24.39
C PRO A 164 -1.64 10.66 -23.80
N LEU A 165 -2.26 11.51 -24.63
CA LEU A 165 -2.89 12.74 -24.15
C LEU A 165 -4.11 12.47 -23.25
N GLY A 166 -4.93 11.47 -23.58
CA GLY A 166 -6.04 11.02 -22.73
C GLY A 166 -5.55 10.52 -21.37
N HIS A 167 -4.46 9.75 -21.35
CA HIS A 167 -3.84 9.28 -20.12
C HIS A 167 -3.34 10.42 -19.23
N TYR A 168 -2.63 11.40 -19.80
CA TYR A 168 -2.18 12.58 -19.06
C TYR A 168 -3.36 13.40 -18.52
N ARG A 169 -4.42 13.58 -19.31
CA ARG A 169 -5.64 14.26 -18.84
C ARG A 169 -6.28 13.54 -17.66
N ALA A 170 -6.35 12.19 -17.69
CA ALA A 170 -6.88 11.40 -16.59
C ALA A 170 -6.05 11.57 -15.31
N VAL A 171 -4.72 11.54 -15.42
CA VAL A 171 -3.80 11.77 -14.29
C VAL A 171 -3.99 13.16 -13.70
N PHE A 172 -4.01 14.22 -14.54
CA PHE A 172 -4.22 15.58 -14.07
C PHE A 172 -5.60 15.78 -13.45
N THR A 173 -6.64 15.15 -13.99
CA THR A 173 -7.99 15.20 -13.41
C THR A 173 -7.99 14.55 -12.02
N ALA A 174 -7.36 13.39 -11.85
CA ALA A 174 -7.26 12.73 -10.55
C ALA A 174 -6.50 13.59 -9.52
N LEU A 175 -5.37 14.18 -9.92
CA LEU A 175 -4.61 15.11 -9.08
C LEU A 175 -5.41 16.36 -8.71
N ALA A 176 -6.17 16.92 -9.64
CA ALA A 176 -7.05 18.07 -9.38
C ALA A 176 -8.17 17.71 -8.40
N CYS A 177 -8.76 16.51 -8.51
CA CYS A 177 -9.74 16.01 -7.55
C CYS A 177 -9.15 15.89 -6.14
N LEU A 178 -7.95 15.32 -6.01
CA LEU A 178 -7.26 15.21 -4.72
C LEU A 178 -6.98 16.59 -4.12
N ALA A 179 -6.40 17.51 -4.90
CA ALA A 179 -6.09 18.86 -4.45
C ALA A 179 -7.36 19.66 -4.07
N GLY A 180 -8.43 19.52 -4.87
CA GLY A 180 -9.71 20.15 -4.61
C GLY A 180 -10.37 19.66 -3.33
N THR A 181 -10.35 18.35 -3.10
CA THR A 181 -10.90 17.73 -1.88
C THR A 181 -10.11 18.16 -0.65
N HIS A 182 -8.77 18.21 -0.74
CA HIS A 182 -7.93 18.71 0.35
C HIS A 182 -8.29 20.16 0.72
N LYS A 183 -8.41 21.05 -0.26
CA LYS A 183 -8.81 22.45 -0.03
C LYS A 183 -10.23 22.59 0.52
N ALA A 184 -11.15 21.75 0.07
CA ALA A 184 -12.54 21.74 0.55
C ALA A 184 -12.68 21.12 1.94
N GLY A 185 -11.79 20.21 2.33
CA GLY A 185 -11.75 19.53 3.63
C GLY A 185 -11.57 20.48 4.79
N ASP A 186 -10.88 21.59 4.58
CA ASP A 186 -10.76 22.70 5.53
C ASP A 186 -12.14 23.28 5.97
N ARG A 187 -13.17 23.07 5.16
CA ARG A 187 -14.55 23.50 5.44
C ARG A 187 -15.41 22.39 6.08
N SER A 188 -14.99 21.12 6.02
CA SER A 188 -15.78 19.97 6.50
C SER A 188 -15.28 19.36 7.79
N GLY A 189 -14.23 19.91 8.43
CA GLY A 189 -13.63 19.40 9.66
C GLY A 189 -12.94 18.03 9.48
N ARG A 190 -12.71 17.58 8.26
CA ARG A 190 -11.92 16.38 7.96
C ARG A 190 -10.47 16.79 7.86
N ASP A 191 -9.69 16.37 8.82
CA ASP A 191 -8.26 16.63 8.84
C ASP A 191 -7.54 15.78 7.79
N PHE A 192 -7.47 16.29 6.56
CA PHE A 192 -6.59 15.78 5.51
C PHE A 192 -5.19 16.42 5.64
N SER A 193 -4.66 16.53 6.84
CA SER A 193 -3.34 17.10 7.08
C SER A 193 -2.22 16.19 6.60
N VAL A 194 -2.21 15.89 5.31
CA VAL A 194 -0.98 15.53 4.62
C VAL A 194 -0.25 16.85 4.39
N ASP A 195 0.82 17.08 5.14
CA ASP A 195 1.69 18.24 4.90
C ASP A 195 2.34 18.11 3.52
N MET A 196 1.62 18.58 2.50
CA MET A 196 2.06 18.58 1.09
C MET A 196 3.36 19.37 0.88
N ARG A 197 3.81 20.15 1.88
CA ARG A 197 5.08 20.91 1.81
C ARG A 197 6.30 20.00 1.94
N ARG A 198 6.14 18.76 2.38
CA ARG A 198 7.22 17.76 2.46
C ARG A 198 7.35 16.88 1.23
N LEU A 199 6.53 17.07 0.22
CA LEU A 199 6.73 16.48 -1.10
C LEU A 199 7.78 17.30 -1.87
N SER A 200 8.99 17.39 -1.33
CA SER A 200 10.11 17.84 -2.14
C SER A 200 10.40 16.74 -3.16
N VAL A 201 10.15 17.07 -4.41
CA VAL A 201 10.59 16.29 -5.57
C VAL A 201 12.13 16.39 -5.59
N GLY A 202 12.80 15.31 -5.20
CA GLY A 202 14.22 15.12 -5.43
C GLY A 202 14.43 14.37 -6.75
#